data_d06cbed252a18029750651d871d91740
#
_entry.id   d06cbed252a18029750651d871d91740
#
_cell.length_a   1.000
_cell.length_b   1.000
_cell.length_c   1.000
_cell.angle_alpha   90.00
_cell.angle_beta   90.00
_cell.angle_gamma   90.00
#
_symmetry.space_group_name_H-M   'P 1'
#
loop_
_entity.id
_entity.type
_entity.pdbx_description
1 polymer ?
#
loop_
_entity_poly.entity_id
_entity_poly.type
_entity_poly.pdbx_seq_one_letter_code
_entity_poly.pdbx_strand_id
1 'polypeptide(L)'
;MTLAPSVLSTLAAAALAALAFGARAADQTVPGAGNARAIEIAAASPRVQEAHKFLVHQARTIKNRALREATLDLLQNRNFCVTSRVGVDAAKKAALVDALKTAGFVNPTDDASFPGGLVTGVFPPVLDAATKCPQLPMTFDAAPGSSFTSHHGYPGGLPIHEANNLRAGLGLVDGYRKSYRAVDADDDHRNSERHDDEDPDWMKSPFFIDQDVIIAAPIWHDWAKTVVFQWLVDGTEFKELNIGGTPTNGSGTGAHHIIGIAESMKRALPPVFVIAQASAHSNPTLGNEFKVVAWIRTAGIMAQVDPVAGGYLVKDAQGVYHLPPLRKLADGFDLVGSGRTNLLAEYTIHNLSDGDFTFSIPAADDAGALLAKLAPDYGFSTLDANYNTNFRNPVFANISQERILIVYGNGGLAALRAELDSLRARRRF
;
A
#
# COMPACT_ATOMS: atom_id res chain seq x y z
N MET A 1 -62.91 18.73 20.80
CA MET A 1 -61.81 17.86 21.31
C MET A 1 -60.51 18.43 20.84
N THR A 2 -59.91 19.24 21.67
CA THR A 2 -58.60 19.90 21.39
C THR A 2 -57.49 18.98 21.87
N LEU A 3 -56.68 18.50 20.94
CA LEU A 3 -55.46 17.71 21.25
C LEU A 3 -54.47 18.60 22.00
N ALA A 4 -53.92 18.09 23.08
CA ALA A 4 -52.99 18.80 23.96
C ALA A 4 -51.64 19.09 23.24
N PRO A 5 -51.02 20.25 23.48
CA PRO A 5 -49.80 20.67 22.77
C PRO A 5 -48.54 19.83 23.03
N SER A 6 -48.60 18.88 23.96
CA SER A 6 -47.46 18.01 24.31
C SER A 6 -47.17 16.88 23.31
N VAL A 7 -48.12 16.52 22.45
CA VAL A 7 -47.88 15.41 21.46
C VAL A 7 -47.18 15.90 20.20
N LEU A 8 -47.35 17.18 19.82
CA LEU A 8 -46.67 17.73 18.64
C LEU A 8 -45.16 18.01 18.89
N SER A 9 -44.78 18.36 20.12
CA SER A 9 -43.36 18.63 20.45
C SER A 9 -42.54 17.36 20.55
N THR A 10 -43.11 16.22 20.96
CA THR A 10 -42.38 14.93 20.98
C THR A 10 -42.21 14.32 19.60
N LEU A 11 -43.15 14.52 18.69
CA LEU A 11 -43.01 14.04 17.30
C LEU A 11 -41.97 14.86 16.50
N ALA A 12 -41.88 16.17 16.73
CA ALA A 12 -40.88 17.02 16.11
C ALA A 12 -39.46 16.72 16.61
N ALA A 13 -39.27 16.44 17.89
CA ALA A 13 -37.98 16.05 18.45
C ALA A 13 -37.53 14.66 17.97
N ALA A 14 -38.44 13.70 17.83
CA ALA A 14 -38.14 12.37 17.29
C ALA A 14 -37.79 12.43 15.79
N ALA A 15 -38.47 13.28 15.00
CA ALA A 15 -38.15 13.48 13.57
C ALA A 15 -36.81 14.17 13.36
N LEU A 16 -36.45 15.16 14.19
CA LEU A 16 -35.15 15.83 14.15
C LEU A 16 -34.02 14.89 14.60
N ALA A 17 -34.22 14.03 15.58
CA ALA A 17 -33.27 13.03 16.00
C ALA A 17 -33.06 11.95 14.93
N ALA A 18 -34.14 11.50 14.26
CA ALA A 18 -34.04 10.53 13.17
C ALA A 18 -33.34 11.11 11.94
N LEU A 19 -33.51 12.40 11.62
CA LEU A 19 -32.81 13.09 10.55
C LEU A 19 -31.32 13.28 10.90
N ALA A 20 -30.95 13.59 12.14
CA ALA A 20 -29.59 13.72 12.60
C ALA A 20 -28.84 12.36 12.61
N PHE A 21 -29.53 11.27 12.98
CA PHE A 21 -28.99 9.91 12.90
C PHE A 21 -28.85 9.44 11.44
N GLY A 22 -29.80 9.75 10.57
CA GLY A 22 -29.73 9.41 9.14
C GLY A 22 -28.60 10.15 8.41
N ALA A 23 -28.38 11.44 8.69
CA ALA A 23 -27.29 12.22 8.13
C ALA A 23 -25.92 11.70 8.64
N ARG A 24 -25.76 11.36 9.92
CA ARG A 24 -24.54 10.76 10.46
C ARG A 24 -24.23 9.39 9.86
N ALA A 25 -25.23 8.53 9.67
CA ALA A 25 -25.04 7.22 9.06
C ALA A 25 -24.64 7.32 7.58
N ALA A 26 -25.16 8.32 6.84
CA ALA A 26 -24.75 8.57 5.45
C ALA A 26 -23.31 9.07 5.34
N ASP A 27 -22.86 9.97 6.22
CA ASP A 27 -21.48 10.48 6.24
C ASP A 27 -20.45 9.42 6.63
N GLN A 28 -20.81 8.44 7.44
CA GLN A 28 -19.93 7.34 7.86
C GLN A 28 -19.59 6.35 6.72
N THR A 29 -20.33 6.37 5.64
CA THR A 29 -20.13 5.47 4.48
C THR A 29 -19.49 6.16 3.28
N VAL A 30 -19.23 7.47 3.36
CA VAL A 30 -18.64 8.23 2.26
C VAL A 30 -17.11 8.11 2.30
N PRO A 31 -16.47 7.45 1.30
CA PRO A 31 -15.02 7.38 1.23
C PRO A 31 -14.41 8.80 1.21
N GLY A 32 -13.42 9.01 2.06
CA GLY A 32 -12.68 10.26 2.12
C GLY A 32 -13.25 11.33 3.06
N ALA A 33 -14.42 11.12 3.67
CA ALA A 33 -14.98 12.08 4.63
C ALA A 33 -14.07 12.33 5.86
N GLY A 34 -13.21 11.35 6.21
CA GLY A 34 -12.21 11.43 7.29
C GLY A 34 -10.81 11.83 6.85
N ASN A 35 -10.55 11.99 5.54
CA ASN A 35 -9.19 12.21 5.02
C ASN A 35 -8.51 13.46 5.59
N ALA A 36 -9.25 14.56 5.77
CA ALA A 36 -8.70 15.80 6.34
C ALA A 36 -8.12 15.55 7.74
N ARG A 37 -8.86 14.84 8.59
CA ARG A 37 -8.42 14.50 9.95
C ARG A 37 -7.21 13.55 9.93
N ALA A 38 -7.19 12.57 9.03
CA ALA A 38 -6.06 11.68 8.86
C ALA A 38 -4.78 12.41 8.45
N ILE A 39 -4.89 13.38 7.53
CA ILE A 39 -3.78 14.25 7.11
C ILE A 39 -3.23 15.05 8.30
N GLU A 40 -4.09 15.62 9.16
CA GLU A 40 -3.68 16.33 10.37
C GLU A 40 -2.91 15.41 11.34
N ILE A 41 -3.43 14.20 11.59
CA ILE A 41 -2.80 13.22 12.49
C ILE A 41 -1.40 12.84 11.96
N ALA A 42 -1.30 12.49 10.70
CA ALA A 42 -0.04 12.10 10.06
C ALA A 42 0.99 13.25 10.06
N ALA A 43 0.55 14.46 9.71
CA ALA A 43 1.41 15.65 9.72
C ALA A 43 1.92 16.01 11.12
N ALA A 44 1.11 15.75 12.16
CA ALA A 44 1.48 16.01 13.55
C ALA A 44 2.43 14.94 14.13
N SER A 45 2.61 13.78 13.49
CA SER A 45 3.46 12.69 13.99
C SER A 45 4.91 12.84 13.52
N PRO A 46 5.88 13.04 14.45
CA PRO A 46 7.31 13.04 14.10
C PRO A 46 7.75 11.70 13.48
N ARG A 47 7.18 10.57 13.93
CA ARG A 47 7.50 9.24 13.45
C ARG A 47 7.10 9.06 11.99
N VAL A 48 5.90 9.48 11.62
CA VAL A 48 5.42 9.45 10.23
C VAL A 48 6.29 10.33 9.34
N GLN A 49 6.62 11.55 9.82
CA GLN A 49 7.44 12.49 9.07
C GLN A 49 8.90 11.99 8.89
N GLU A 50 9.46 11.29 9.89
CA GLU A 50 10.77 10.66 9.79
C GLU A 50 10.78 9.52 8.76
N ALA A 51 9.78 8.64 8.80
CA ALA A 51 9.61 7.57 7.83
C ALA A 51 9.50 8.13 6.39
N HIS A 52 8.65 9.12 6.19
CA HIS A 52 8.50 9.79 4.89
C HIS A 52 9.80 10.44 4.40
N LYS A 53 10.53 11.15 5.28
CA LYS A 53 11.84 11.73 4.94
C LYS A 53 12.85 10.67 4.52
N PHE A 54 12.87 9.52 5.19
CA PHE A 54 13.73 8.39 4.81
C PHE A 54 13.40 7.89 3.41
N LEU A 55 12.11 7.67 3.09
CA LEU A 55 11.68 7.24 1.75
C LEU A 55 12.10 8.26 0.67
N VAL A 56 11.87 9.56 0.90
CA VAL A 56 12.29 10.63 -0.01
C VAL A 56 13.81 10.65 -0.19
N HIS A 57 14.58 10.45 0.89
CA HIS A 57 16.03 10.39 0.80
C HIS A 57 16.50 9.23 -0.08
N GLN A 58 15.96 8.04 0.12
CA GLN A 58 16.29 6.86 -0.69
C GLN A 58 15.84 7.04 -2.15
N ALA A 59 14.64 7.56 -2.40
CA ALA A 59 14.15 7.82 -3.76
C ALA A 59 15.06 8.74 -4.58
N ARG A 60 15.76 9.69 -3.93
CA ARG A 60 16.74 10.57 -4.59
C ARG A 60 17.98 9.84 -5.11
N THR A 61 18.30 8.67 -4.57
CA THR A 61 19.45 7.86 -4.99
C THR A 61 19.16 6.98 -6.22
N ILE A 62 17.91 6.86 -6.65
CA ILE A 62 17.52 6.14 -7.86
C ILE A 62 18.24 6.74 -9.06
N LYS A 63 18.96 5.90 -9.82
CA LYS A 63 19.75 6.32 -10.98
C LYS A 63 18.89 6.53 -12.23
N ASN A 64 17.89 5.66 -12.45
CA ASN A 64 16.94 5.83 -13.54
C ASN A 64 16.14 7.12 -13.33
N ARG A 65 16.33 8.09 -14.24
CA ARG A 65 15.76 9.43 -14.10
C ARG A 65 14.22 9.41 -14.06
N ALA A 66 13.59 8.68 -14.99
CA ALA A 66 12.13 8.64 -15.10
C ALA A 66 11.50 8.00 -13.84
N LEU A 67 12.08 6.92 -13.35
CA LEU A 67 11.65 6.24 -12.13
C LEU A 67 11.84 7.13 -10.89
N ARG A 68 13.00 7.81 -10.78
CA ARG A 68 13.28 8.75 -9.70
C ARG A 68 12.28 9.91 -9.65
N GLU A 69 12.07 10.57 -10.80
CA GLU A 69 11.14 11.70 -10.90
C GLU A 69 9.71 11.28 -10.56
N ALA A 70 9.24 10.14 -11.06
CA ALA A 70 7.91 9.61 -10.74
C ALA A 70 7.78 9.24 -9.24
N THR A 71 8.81 8.63 -8.65
CA THR A 71 8.81 8.25 -7.22
C THR A 71 8.83 9.48 -6.31
N LEU A 72 9.61 10.50 -6.65
CA LEU A 72 9.63 11.75 -5.89
C LEU A 72 8.31 12.54 -6.05
N ASP A 73 7.71 12.53 -7.25
CA ASP A 73 6.38 13.12 -7.47
C ASP A 73 5.33 12.44 -6.59
N LEU A 74 5.30 11.09 -6.55
CA LEU A 74 4.40 10.34 -5.68
C LEU A 74 4.55 10.69 -4.19
N LEU A 75 5.78 10.77 -3.70
CA LEU A 75 6.06 11.01 -2.29
C LEU A 75 5.82 12.45 -1.85
N GLN A 76 6.10 13.44 -2.70
CA GLN A 76 6.19 14.84 -2.31
C GLN A 76 5.08 15.73 -2.87
N ASN A 77 4.44 15.33 -3.97
CA ASN A 77 3.43 16.14 -4.62
C ASN A 77 2.05 15.88 -4.01
N ARG A 78 1.54 16.83 -3.23
CA ARG A 78 0.19 16.75 -2.65
C ARG A 78 -0.93 16.70 -3.69
N ASN A 79 -0.65 17.18 -4.90
CA ASN A 79 -1.55 17.17 -6.05
C ASN A 79 -1.11 16.12 -7.08
N PHE A 80 -0.58 14.99 -6.63
CA PHE A 80 -0.16 13.89 -7.51
C PHE A 80 -1.28 13.49 -8.46
N CYS A 81 -0.98 13.54 -9.77
CA CYS A 81 -1.92 13.16 -10.81
C CYS A 81 -1.99 11.64 -10.95
N VAL A 82 -3.18 11.07 -10.80
CA VAL A 82 -3.44 9.65 -11.09
C VAL A 82 -3.67 9.51 -12.59
N THR A 83 -2.59 9.30 -13.35
CA THR A 83 -2.61 9.35 -14.83
C THR A 83 -3.44 8.23 -15.45
N SER A 84 -3.55 7.10 -14.77
CA SER A 84 -4.43 5.99 -15.17
C SER A 84 -5.93 6.32 -15.10
N ARG A 85 -6.30 7.42 -14.45
CA ARG A 85 -7.69 7.91 -14.35
C ARG A 85 -8.03 9.01 -15.35
N VAL A 86 -7.07 9.53 -16.09
CA VAL A 86 -7.30 10.60 -17.08
C VAL A 86 -8.23 10.11 -18.19
N GLY A 87 -9.34 10.83 -18.41
CA GLY A 87 -10.33 10.48 -19.43
C GLY A 87 -11.18 9.24 -19.11
N VAL A 88 -11.17 8.77 -17.86
CA VAL A 88 -11.97 7.62 -17.40
C VAL A 88 -13.25 8.13 -16.72
N ASP A 89 -14.22 8.52 -17.54
CA ASP A 89 -15.57 8.92 -17.12
C ASP A 89 -16.43 7.72 -16.67
N ALA A 90 -17.69 7.97 -16.29
CA ALA A 90 -18.60 6.93 -15.80
C ALA A 90 -18.87 5.83 -16.83
N ALA A 91 -19.07 6.19 -18.11
CA ALA A 91 -19.33 5.22 -19.18
C ALA A 91 -18.08 4.35 -19.42
N LYS A 92 -16.91 4.97 -19.41
CA LYS A 92 -15.63 4.27 -19.57
C LYS A 92 -15.34 3.34 -18.40
N LYS A 93 -15.61 3.75 -17.15
CA LYS A 93 -15.50 2.88 -15.97
C LYS A 93 -16.36 1.63 -16.10
N ALA A 94 -17.64 1.79 -16.49
CA ALA A 94 -18.54 0.66 -16.71
C ALA A 94 -18.01 -0.30 -17.79
N ALA A 95 -17.57 0.23 -18.94
CA ALA A 95 -17.01 -0.58 -20.02
C ALA A 95 -15.72 -1.34 -19.59
N LEU A 96 -14.85 -0.71 -18.79
CA LEU A 96 -13.64 -1.36 -18.28
C LEU A 96 -13.98 -2.45 -17.26
N VAL A 97 -14.97 -2.23 -16.38
CA VAL A 97 -15.46 -3.26 -15.45
C VAL A 97 -16.05 -4.45 -16.21
N ASP A 98 -16.81 -4.21 -17.29
CA ASP A 98 -17.34 -5.29 -18.14
C ASP A 98 -16.23 -6.06 -18.86
N ALA A 99 -15.18 -5.38 -19.30
CA ALA A 99 -13.99 -6.03 -19.85
C ALA A 99 -13.27 -6.90 -18.80
N LEU A 100 -13.17 -6.44 -17.55
CA LEU A 100 -12.61 -7.22 -16.45
C LEU A 100 -13.46 -8.44 -16.08
N LYS A 101 -14.80 -8.31 -16.09
CA LYS A 101 -15.74 -9.44 -15.92
C LYS A 101 -15.54 -10.47 -17.01
N THR A 102 -15.49 -10.03 -18.27
CA THR A 102 -15.30 -10.91 -19.44
C THR A 102 -13.95 -11.64 -19.39
N ALA A 103 -12.91 -10.96 -18.91
CA ALA A 103 -11.57 -11.54 -18.76
C ALA A 103 -11.42 -12.45 -17.52
N GLY A 104 -12.42 -12.52 -16.63
CA GLY A 104 -12.36 -13.29 -15.39
C GLY A 104 -11.44 -12.68 -14.31
N PHE A 105 -11.31 -11.35 -14.28
CA PHE A 105 -10.43 -10.64 -13.34
C PHE A 105 -11.18 -9.96 -12.19
N VAL A 106 -12.49 -10.00 -12.18
CA VAL A 106 -13.34 -9.60 -11.06
C VAL A 106 -14.45 -10.64 -10.88
N ASN A 107 -14.88 -10.82 -9.62
CA ASN A 107 -16.01 -11.69 -9.34
C ASN A 107 -17.33 -10.92 -9.55
N PRO A 108 -18.20 -11.31 -10.49
CA PRO A 108 -19.45 -10.60 -10.75
C PRO A 108 -20.38 -10.48 -9.53
N THR A 109 -20.31 -11.41 -8.57
CA THR A 109 -21.15 -11.38 -7.36
C THR A 109 -20.80 -10.22 -6.42
N ASP A 110 -19.60 -9.66 -6.52
CA ASP A 110 -19.15 -8.55 -5.70
C ASP A 110 -19.89 -7.25 -6.02
N ASP A 111 -20.54 -7.17 -7.19
CA ASP A 111 -21.35 -6.01 -7.56
C ASP A 111 -22.50 -5.73 -6.57
N ALA A 112 -23.08 -6.79 -6.02
CA ALA A 112 -24.17 -6.69 -5.03
C ALA A 112 -23.66 -6.56 -3.59
N SER A 113 -22.44 -7.03 -3.28
CA SER A 113 -21.93 -7.13 -1.92
C SER A 113 -20.95 -6.02 -1.54
N PHE A 114 -20.29 -5.40 -2.54
CA PHE A 114 -19.34 -4.32 -2.30
C PHE A 114 -20.05 -2.95 -2.23
N PRO A 115 -19.71 -2.08 -1.27
CA PRO A 115 -20.33 -0.75 -1.16
C PRO A 115 -20.10 0.09 -2.43
N GLY A 116 -21.18 0.45 -3.12
CA GLY A 116 -21.12 1.16 -4.41
C GLY A 116 -20.79 0.28 -5.63
N GLY A 117 -20.85 -1.06 -5.47
CA GLY A 117 -20.67 -2.03 -6.53
C GLY A 117 -19.25 -2.15 -7.07
N LEU A 118 -19.08 -2.99 -8.10
CA LEU A 118 -17.78 -3.23 -8.74
C LEU A 118 -17.14 -1.96 -9.29
N VAL A 119 -17.93 -1.02 -9.80
CA VAL A 119 -17.39 0.25 -10.34
C VAL A 119 -16.64 1.03 -9.26
N THR A 120 -17.19 1.10 -8.05
CA THR A 120 -16.53 1.77 -6.93
C THR A 120 -15.32 0.98 -6.43
N GLY A 121 -15.41 -0.35 -6.37
CA GLY A 121 -14.30 -1.19 -5.92
C GLY A 121 -13.09 -1.18 -6.86
N VAL A 122 -13.32 -1.23 -8.17
CA VAL A 122 -12.26 -1.17 -9.20
C VAL A 122 -11.75 0.26 -9.42
N PHE A 123 -12.66 1.24 -9.33
CA PHE A 123 -12.37 2.66 -9.55
C PHE A 123 -12.79 3.51 -8.34
N PRO A 124 -12.14 3.34 -7.17
CA PRO A 124 -12.43 4.16 -6.00
C PRO A 124 -12.37 5.66 -6.34
N PRO A 125 -13.11 6.52 -5.63
CA PRO A 125 -13.15 7.96 -5.90
C PRO A 125 -11.76 8.61 -5.81
N VAL A 126 -11.51 9.56 -6.70
CA VAL A 126 -10.34 10.45 -6.70
C VAL A 126 -10.82 11.89 -6.81
N LEU A 127 -9.99 12.85 -6.38
CA LEU A 127 -10.32 14.26 -6.52
C LEU A 127 -10.19 14.70 -7.99
N ASP A 128 -10.94 15.71 -8.39
CA ASP A 128 -10.86 16.34 -9.73
C ASP A 128 -10.92 15.32 -10.90
N ALA A 129 -11.72 14.26 -10.73
CA ALA A 129 -11.78 13.11 -11.63
C ALA A 129 -12.11 13.46 -13.09
N ALA A 130 -12.80 14.59 -13.34
CA ALA A 130 -13.17 15.06 -14.68
C ALA A 130 -12.10 15.92 -15.37
N THR A 131 -10.99 16.19 -14.69
CA THR A 131 -9.93 17.08 -15.21
C THR A 131 -8.83 16.29 -15.93
N LYS A 132 -7.84 17.02 -16.46
CA LYS A 132 -6.62 16.41 -17.03
C LYS A 132 -5.66 15.88 -15.96
N CYS A 133 -5.94 16.15 -14.68
CA CYS A 133 -5.15 15.70 -13.54
C CYS A 133 -6.08 15.28 -12.40
N PRO A 134 -6.68 14.07 -12.47
CA PRO A 134 -7.34 13.46 -11.32
C PRO A 134 -6.32 13.29 -10.19
N GLN A 135 -6.65 13.76 -8.97
CA GLN A 135 -5.69 13.83 -7.87
C GLN A 135 -5.97 12.78 -6.81
N LEU A 136 -4.95 12.44 -6.02
CA LEU A 136 -5.10 11.58 -4.85
C LEU A 136 -6.11 12.18 -3.87
N PRO A 137 -6.98 11.36 -3.27
CA PRO A 137 -7.94 11.82 -2.27
C PRO A 137 -7.28 12.16 -0.93
N MET A 138 -6.08 11.66 -0.67
CA MET A 138 -5.23 12.00 0.47
C MET A 138 -3.76 11.91 0.09
N THR A 139 -2.88 12.50 0.90
CA THR A 139 -1.44 12.43 0.70
C THR A 139 -0.88 11.04 1.02
N PHE A 140 0.27 10.67 0.43
CA PHE A 140 0.95 9.40 0.70
C PHE A 140 1.18 9.17 2.20
N ASP A 141 1.57 10.22 2.92
CA ASP A 141 1.86 10.17 4.35
C ASP A 141 0.63 10.12 5.26
N ALA A 142 -0.59 10.22 4.73
CA ALA A 142 -1.83 10.07 5.50
C ALA A 142 -2.52 8.70 5.37
N ALA A 143 -2.08 7.89 4.40
CA ALA A 143 -2.69 6.60 4.15
C ALA A 143 -2.31 5.56 5.23
N PRO A 144 -3.19 4.56 5.48
CA PRO A 144 -2.86 3.42 6.32
C PRO A 144 -1.94 2.45 5.57
N GLY A 145 -1.16 1.65 6.30
CA GLY A 145 -0.36 0.57 5.74
C GLY A 145 -1.18 -0.66 5.35
N SER A 146 -2.37 -0.83 5.94
CA SER A 146 -3.33 -1.88 5.62
C SER A 146 -4.70 -1.52 6.17
N SER A 147 -5.66 -2.46 6.18
CA SER A 147 -6.99 -2.25 6.77
C SER A 147 -6.92 -1.97 8.28
N PHE A 148 -7.97 -1.34 8.81
CA PHE A 148 -8.06 -0.85 10.19
C PHE A 148 -7.71 -1.88 11.27
N THR A 149 -8.07 -3.14 11.07
CA THR A 149 -7.78 -4.24 11.99
C THR A 149 -6.50 -5.00 11.64
N SER A 150 -5.70 -4.52 10.68
CA SER A 150 -4.47 -5.17 10.22
C SER A 150 -3.23 -4.33 10.57
N HIS A 151 -2.07 -4.71 10.00
CA HIS A 151 -0.80 -4.04 10.26
C HIS A 151 -0.82 -2.57 9.80
N HIS A 152 -0.30 -1.69 10.64
CA HIS A 152 -0.21 -0.26 10.36
C HIS A 152 -1.54 0.41 9.94
N GLY A 153 -2.71 -0.11 10.41
CA GLY A 153 -4.05 0.38 10.11
C GLY A 153 -4.37 1.69 10.86
N TYR A 154 -3.63 2.76 10.58
CA TYR A 154 -3.77 4.10 11.16
C TYR A 154 -3.23 5.18 10.21
N PRO A 155 -3.61 6.46 10.37
CA PRO A 155 -3.07 7.56 9.56
C PRO A 155 -1.54 7.65 9.67
N GLY A 156 -0.87 7.56 8.53
CA GLY A 156 0.60 7.51 8.49
C GLY A 156 1.18 6.09 8.58
N GLY A 157 0.34 5.07 8.59
CA GLY A 157 0.79 3.68 8.57
C GLY A 157 1.54 3.30 7.30
N LEU A 158 1.12 3.82 6.14
CA LEU A 158 1.77 3.54 4.86
C LEU A 158 3.26 3.93 4.83
N PRO A 159 3.66 5.18 5.09
CA PRO A 159 5.09 5.53 5.07
C PRO A 159 5.91 4.78 6.13
N ILE A 160 5.31 4.38 7.25
CA ILE A 160 6.01 3.57 8.27
C ILE A 160 6.22 2.15 7.74
N HIS A 161 5.20 1.52 7.15
CA HIS A 161 5.27 0.21 6.52
C HIS A 161 6.34 0.20 5.42
N GLU A 162 6.29 1.13 4.48
CA GLU A 162 7.24 1.20 3.38
C GLU A 162 8.67 1.52 3.83
N ALA A 163 8.83 2.32 4.88
CA ALA A 163 10.16 2.58 5.44
C ALA A 163 10.75 1.32 6.11
N ASN A 164 9.94 0.49 6.74
CA ASN A 164 10.37 -0.80 7.30
C ASN A 164 10.71 -1.78 6.18
N ASN A 165 9.84 -1.91 5.18
CA ASN A 165 10.02 -2.73 4.00
C ASN A 165 11.35 -2.34 3.28
N LEU A 166 11.55 -1.06 2.99
CA LEU A 166 12.77 -0.60 2.31
C LEU A 166 14.04 -0.82 3.16
N ARG A 167 14.00 -0.59 4.48
CA ARG A 167 15.15 -0.89 5.37
C ARG A 167 15.48 -2.38 5.36
N ALA A 168 14.47 -3.24 5.45
CA ALA A 168 14.65 -4.68 5.37
C ALA A 168 15.23 -5.10 4.00
N GLY A 169 14.70 -4.56 2.91
CA GLY A 169 15.18 -4.80 1.56
C GLY A 169 16.65 -4.41 1.37
N LEU A 170 17.04 -3.21 1.83
CA LEU A 170 18.44 -2.75 1.78
C LEU A 170 19.36 -3.65 2.63
N GLY A 171 18.91 -4.09 3.81
CA GLY A 171 19.65 -5.04 4.63
C GLY A 171 19.84 -6.40 3.96
N LEU A 172 18.81 -6.91 3.26
CA LEU A 172 18.90 -8.14 2.48
C LEU A 172 19.88 -8.00 1.29
N VAL A 173 19.86 -6.86 0.61
CA VAL A 173 20.85 -6.56 -0.47
C VAL A 173 22.27 -6.64 0.06
N ASP A 174 22.56 -5.98 1.17
CA ASP A 174 23.88 -6.00 1.80
C ASP A 174 24.26 -7.43 2.22
N GLY A 175 23.34 -8.17 2.84
CA GLY A 175 23.54 -9.57 3.21
C GLY A 175 23.85 -10.47 2.00
N TYR A 176 23.10 -10.33 0.91
CA TYR A 176 23.32 -11.11 -0.32
C TYR A 176 24.66 -10.81 -0.96
N ARG A 177 25.04 -9.53 -1.03
CA ARG A 177 26.34 -9.12 -1.56
C ARG A 177 27.49 -9.72 -0.77
N LYS A 178 27.40 -9.70 0.57
CA LYS A 178 28.41 -10.30 1.44
C LYS A 178 28.48 -11.82 1.34
N SER A 179 27.33 -12.50 1.25
CA SER A 179 27.25 -13.97 1.25
C SER A 179 27.66 -14.60 -0.09
N TYR A 180 27.40 -13.92 -1.20
CA TYR A 180 27.57 -14.49 -2.55
C TYR A 180 28.66 -13.85 -3.38
N ARG A 181 29.50 -13.00 -2.77
CA ARG A 181 30.73 -12.50 -3.43
C ARG A 181 31.70 -13.64 -3.69
N ALA A 182 32.50 -13.52 -4.74
CA ALA A 182 33.66 -14.40 -4.94
C ALA A 182 34.60 -14.27 -3.74
N VAL A 183 35.06 -15.41 -3.20
CA VAL A 183 36.09 -15.44 -2.19
C VAL A 183 37.38 -15.78 -2.92
N ASP A 184 38.29 -14.80 -3.06
CA ASP A 184 39.62 -15.05 -3.58
C ASP A 184 40.41 -15.95 -2.61
N ALA A 185 41.02 -17.00 -3.12
CA ALA A 185 41.78 -17.98 -2.33
C ALA A 185 42.95 -17.36 -1.53
N ASP A 186 43.39 -16.15 -1.89
CA ASP A 186 44.46 -15.41 -1.27
C ASP A 186 44.03 -14.33 -0.27
N ASP A 187 42.69 -14.20 0.00
CA ASP A 187 42.21 -13.22 0.95
C ASP A 187 42.47 -13.70 2.39
N ASP A 188 43.73 -13.48 2.82
CA ASP A 188 44.16 -13.68 4.20
C ASP A 188 43.29 -12.81 5.11
N HIS A 189 42.49 -13.42 5.97
CA HIS A 189 41.46 -12.84 6.87
C HIS A 189 41.87 -11.62 7.71
N ARG A 190 43.02 -11.01 7.45
CA ARG A 190 43.62 -9.88 8.19
C ARG A 190 43.17 -8.50 7.72
N ASN A 191 42.38 -8.37 6.62
CA ASN A 191 41.95 -7.09 6.07
C ASN A 191 40.43 -6.96 5.89
N SER A 192 39.62 -7.67 6.65
CA SER A 192 38.15 -7.66 6.53
C SER A 192 37.46 -6.34 6.94
N GLU A 193 38.22 -5.31 7.28
CA GLU A 193 37.69 -3.98 7.62
C GLU A 193 37.77 -2.96 6.46
N ARG A 194 38.22 -3.35 5.27
CA ARG A 194 38.10 -2.47 4.11
C ARG A 194 36.66 -2.52 3.62
N HIS A 195 36.02 -1.38 3.69
CA HIS A 195 34.74 -1.10 3.07
C HIS A 195 34.82 -1.33 1.55
N ASP A 196 34.42 -2.54 1.11
CA ASP A 196 34.36 -2.92 -0.32
C ASP A 196 33.16 -2.28 -1.03
N ASP A 197 32.80 -1.04 -0.66
CA ASP A 197 31.71 -0.28 -1.30
C ASP A 197 32.07 0.15 -2.73
N GLU A 198 33.28 -0.14 -3.20
CA GLU A 198 33.82 0.30 -4.50
C GLU A 198 34.27 -0.82 -5.46
N ASP A 199 33.90 -2.09 -5.27
CA ASP A 199 34.24 -3.10 -6.27
C ASP A 199 33.25 -3.03 -7.46
N PRO A 200 33.65 -2.47 -8.61
CA PRO A 200 32.75 -2.28 -9.73
C PRO A 200 32.51 -3.57 -10.55
N ASP A 201 33.23 -4.66 -10.32
CA ASP A 201 33.14 -5.83 -11.19
C ASP A 201 31.94 -6.72 -10.94
N TRP A 202 31.45 -6.87 -9.68
CA TRP A 202 30.21 -7.58 -9.43
C TRP A 202 28.98 -6.82 -9.97
N MET A 203 29.06 -5.49 -10.10
CA MET A 203 27.98 -4.67 -10.67
C MET A 203 27.84 -4.89 -12.20
N LYS A 204 28.80 -5.46 -12.86
CA LYS A 204 28.76 -5.81 -14.29
C LYS A 204 28.14 -7.18 -14.55
N SER A 205 27.91 -7.98 -13.50
CA SER A 205 27.26 -9.29 -13.61
C SER A 205 25.79 -9.13 -14.02
N PRO A 206 25.25 -9.96 -14.94
CA PRO A 206 23.82 -10.01 -15.24
C PRO A 206 22.96 -10.41 -14.05
N PHE A 207 23.53 -10.95 -12.99
CA PHE A 207 22.87 -11.27 -11.71
C PHE A 207 23.09 -10.23 -10.62
N PHE A 208 23.60 -9.05 -10.95
CA PHE A 208 23.66 -7.97 -9.96
C PHE A 208 22.24 -7.55 -9.53
N ILE A 209 22.13 -7.08 -8.28
CA ILE A 209 20.85 -6.62 -7.74
C ILE A 209 20.62 -5.18 -8.20
N ASP A 210 19.49 -4.94 -8.86
CA ASP A 210 19.10 -3.61 -9.31
C ASP A 210 18.63 -2.75 -8.13
N GLN A 211 19.50 -1.84 -7.70
CA GLN A 211 19.26 -0.95 -6.56
C GLN A 211 18.06 -0.03 -6.79
N ASP A 212 17.82 0.42 -8.02
CA ASP A 212 16.69 1.29 -8.35
C ASP A 212 15.35 0.56 -8.13
N VAL A 213 15.31 -0.72 -8.50
CA VAL A 213 14.15 -1.60 -8.28
C VAL A 213 13.93 -1.84 -6.79
N ILE A 214 15.00 -2.14 -6.04
CA ILE A 214 14.92 -2.38 -4.59
C ILE A 214 14.38 -1.17 -3.84
N ILE A 215 14.71 0.05 -4.28
CA ILE A 215 14.22 1.29 -3.65
C ILE A 215 12.79 1.60 -4.09
N ALA A 216 12.51 1.49 -5.38
CA ALA A 216 11.24 1.96 -5.91
C ALA A 216 10.09 0.96 -5.69
N ALA A 217 10.34 -0.35 -5.78
CA ALA A 217 9.28 -1.35 -5.73
C ALA A 217 8.50 -1.33 -4.40
N PRO A 218 9.11 -1.27 -3.20
CA PRO A 218 8.36 -1.11 -1.96
C PRO A 218 7.47 0.13 -1.96
N ILE A 219 8.01 1.30 -2.33
CA ILE A 219 7.26 2.57 -2.32
C ILE A 219 6.04 2.51 -3.23
N TRP A 220 6.15 1.82 -4.36
CA TRP A 220 5.13 1.81 -5.40
C TRP A 220 4.12 0.67 -5.28
N HIS A 221 4.44 -0.43 -4.59
CA HIS A 221 3.50 -1.56 -4.58
C HIS A 221 2.22 -1.24 -3.80
N ASP A 222 2.32 -0.43 -2.78
CA ASP A 222 1.25 -0.12 -1.83
C ASP A 222 0.70 1.31 -1.89
N TRP A 223 1.29 2.21 -2.69
CA TRP A 223 0.88 3.62 -2.72
C TRP A 223 -0.62 3.83 -2.99
N ALA A 224 -1.23 2.93 -3.76
CA ALA A 224 -2.64 3.04 -4.09
C ALA A 224 -3.58 2.75 -2.91
N LYS A 225 -3.05 2.37 -1.74
CA LYS A 225 -3.76 2.41 -0.46
C LYS A 225 -4.27 3.83 -0.14
N THR A 226 -3.62 4.87 -0.67
CA THR A 226 -4.15 6.26 -0.66
C THR A 226 -5.49 6.40 -1.36
N VAL A 227 -5.81 5.51 -2.29
CA VAL A 227 -7.02 5.55 -3.12
C VAL A 227 -8.07 4.58 -2.59
N VAL A 228 -7.67 3.37 -2.17
CA VAL A 228 -8.62 2.33 -1.74
C VAL A 228 -9.03 2.46 -0.28
N PHE A 229 -8.09 2.81 0.62
CA PHE A 229 -8.35 2.91 2.06
C PHE A 229 -8.59 4.36 2.50
N GLN A 230 -9.54 5.04 1.82
CA GLN A 230 -9.94 6.39 2.21
C GLN A 230 -10.64 6.39 3.57
N TRP A 231 -10.26 7.34 4.41
CA TRP A 231 -10.77 7.43 5.78
C TRP A 231 -12.24 7.84 5.81
N LEU A 232 -13.00 7.15 6.66
CA LEU A 232 -14.36 7.50 7.04
C LEU A 232 -14.33 8.49 8.21
N VAL A 233 -15.47 9.15 8.46
CA VAL A 233 -15.58 10.19 9.50
C VAL A 233 -15.33 9.66 10.91
N ASP A 234 -15.57 8.37 11.15
CA ASP A 234 -15.35 7.69 12.43
C ASP A 234 -13.89 7.24 12.65
N GLY A 235 -13.01 7.51 11.69
CA GLY A 235 -11.59 7.15 11.75
C GLY A 235 -11.29 5.69 11.39
N THR A 236 -12.24 4.96 10.83
CA THR A 236 -12.00 3.71 10.10
C THR A 236 -11.76 4.01 8.62
N GLU A 237 -11.39 3.01 7.82
CA GLU A 237 -11.20 3.19 6.37
C GLU A 237 -12.31 2.52 5.55
N PHE A 238 -12.42 2.94 4.30
CA PHE A 238 -13.29 2.31 3.32
C PHE A 238 -12.75 0.93 2.93
N LYS A 239 -13.62 0.01 2.56
CA LYS A 239 -13.26 -1.37 2.21
C LYS A 239 -12.53 -1.44 0.88
N GLU A 240 -11.62 -2.39 0.77
CA GLU A 240 -10.96 -2.77 -0.46
C GLU A 240 -11.63 -3.95 -1.14
N LEU A 241 -11.68 -3.93 -2.48
CA LEU A 241 -12.11 -5.04 -3.31
C LEU A 241 -10.91 -5.91 -3.72
N ASN A 242 -11.07 -7.24 -3.79
CA ASN A 242 -10.09 -8.12 -4.41
C ASN A 242 -10.38 -8.20 -5.93
N ILE A 243 -9.35 -7.94 -6.74
CA ILE A 243 -9.40 -8.01 -8.20
C ILE A 243 -8.16 -8.72 -8.76
N GLY A 244 -8.06 -8.84 -10.09
CA GLY A 244 -6.94 -9.57 -10.73
C GLY A 244 -7.16 -11.07 -10.80
N GLY A 245 -8.31 -11.54 -10.35
CA GLY A 245 -8.73 -12.92 -10.40
C GLY A 245 -10.08 -13.14 -9.75
N THR A 246 -10.52 -14.40 -9.76
CA THR A 246 -11.74 -14.87 -9.10
C THR A 246 -11.37 -15.96 -8.09
N PRO A 247 -12.27 -16.34 -7.18
CA PRO A 247 -12.03 -17.49 -6.30
C PRO A 247 -11.68 -18.78 -7.03
N THR A 248 -12.15 -18.93 -8.27
CA THR A 248 -11.93 -20.14 -9.08
C THR A 248 -10.56 -20.19 -9.75
N ASN A 249 -9.94 -19.05 -10.10
CA ASN A 249 -8.61 -19.03 -10.72
C ASN A 249 -7.48 -18.72 -9.75
N GLY A 250 -7.79 -18.35 -8.50
CA GLY A 250 -6.83 -18.21 -7.41
C GLY A 250 -5.80 -17.08 -7.58
N SER A 251 -6.05 -16.12 -8.49
CA SER A 251 -5.12 -14.99 -8.73
C SER A 251 -5.59 -13.66 -8.12
N GLY A 252 -6.70 -13.62 -7.37
CA GLY A 252 -7.20 -12.39 -6.75
C GLY A 252 -6.20 -11.78 -5.76
N THR A 253 -6.09 -10.44 -5.79
CA THR A 253 -5.28 -9.63 -4.86
C THR A 253 -6.02 -8.32 -4.54
N GLY A 254 -5.55 -7.58 -3.55
CA GLY A 254 -6.12 -6.26 -3.21
C GLY A 254 -6.10 -5.29 -4.41
N ALA A 255 -7.16 -4.49 -4.56
CA ALA A 255 -7.28 -3.54 -5.65
C ALA A 255 -6.14 -2.51 -5.67
N HIS A 256 -5.59 -2.14 -4.48
CA HIS A 256 -4.44 -1.22 -4.40
C HIS A 256 -3.26 -1.72 -5.25
N HIS A 257 -2.96 -3.00 -5.19
CA HIS A 257 -1.85 -3.59 -5.93
C HIS A 257 -2.05 -3.44 -7.45
N ILE A 258 -3.24 -3.75 -7.95
CA ILE A 258 -3.56 -3.64 -9.38
C ILE A 258 -3.61 -2.17 -9.84
N ILE A 259 -4.19 -1.28 -9.03
CA ILE A 259 -4.22 0.17 -9.31
C ILE A 259 -2.80 0.73 -9.36
N GLY A 260 -1.93 0.27 -8.47
CA GLY A 260 -0.51 0.62 -8.45
C GLY A 260 0.20 0.23 -9.74
N ILE A 261 0.03 -1.01 -10.18
CA ILE A 261 0.59 -1.52 -11.44
C ILE A 261 0.02 -0.73 -12.65
N ALA A 262 -1.29 -0.48 -12.66
CA ALA A 262 -1.95 0.27 -13.74
C ALA A 262 -1.38 1.69 -13.90
N GLU A 263 -1.12 2.38 -12.80
CA GLU A 263 -0.49 3.71 -12.82
C GLU A 263 0.95 3.64 -13.36
N SER A 264 1.73 2.67 -12.89
CA SER A 264 3.12 2.46 -13.34
C SER A 264 3.18 2.16 -14.84
N MET A 265 2.28 1.32 -15.36
CA MET A 265 2.16 1.03 -16.79
C MET A 265 1.70 2.26 -17.58
N LYS A 266 0.74 3.04 -17.05
CA LYS A 266 0.25 4.26 -17.70
C LYS A 266 1.33 5.33 -17.82
N ARG A 267 2.23 5.42 -16.85
CA ARG A 267 3.41 6.29 -16.86
C ARG A 267 4.57 5.75 -17.71
N ALA A 268 4.40 4.59 -18.34
CA ALA A 268 5.44 3.91 -19.09
C ALA A 268 6.74 3.72 -18.29
N LEU A 269 6.62 3.38 -17.00
CA LEU A 269 7.79 3.08 -16.17
C LEU A 269 8.47 1.79 -16.63
N PRO A 270 9.78 1.60 -16.36
CA PRO A 270 10.55 0.49 -16.89
C PRO A 270 9.93 -0.88 -16.60
N PRO A 271 9.86 -1.80 -17.56
CA PRO A 271 9.30 -3.14 -17.34
C PRO A 271 9.95 -3.91 -16.18
N VAL A 272 11.27 -3.79 -16.01
CA VAL A 272 11.98 -4.41 -14.89
C VAL A 272 11.42 -3.98 -13.54
N PHE A 273 11.10 -2.71 -13.38
CA PHE A 273 10.50 -2.15 -12.18
C PHE A 273 9.03 -2.60 -12.02
N VAL A 274 8.20 -2.46 -13.07
CA VAL A 274 6.76 -2.79 -13.01
C VAL A 274 6.54 -4.26 -12.66
N ILE A 275 7.35 -5.17 -13.20
CA ILE A 275 7.24 -6.60 -12.91
C ILE A 275 7.71 -6.92 -11.50
N ALA A 276 8.78 -6.27 -11.01
CA ALA A 276 9.21 -6.42 -9.63
C ALA A 276 8.17 -5.85 -8.64
N GLN A 277 7.57 -4.70 -8.93
CA GLN A 277 6.43 -4.17 -8.19
C GLN A 277 5.27 -5.17 -8.15
N ALA A 278 4.89 -5.74 -9.29
CA ALA A 278 3.80 -6.71 -9.40
C ALA A 278 4.10 -8.02 -8.65
N SER A 279 5.36 -8.31 -8.33
CA SER A 279 5.78 -9.54 -7.65
C SER A 279 5.75 -9.45 -6.13
N ALA A 280 5.37 -8.31 -5.52
CA ALA A 280 5.34 -8.11 -4.08
C ALA A 280 4.53 -9.20 -3.35
N HIS A 281 3.29 -9.42 -3.77
CA HIS A 281 2.37 -10.36 -3.12
C HIS A 281 2.55 -11.80 -3.58
N SER A 282 3.35 -12.09 -4.58
CA SER A 282 3.58 -13.46 -5.08
C SER A 282 4.83 -13.54 -5.93
N ASN A 283 5.81 -14.30 -5.45
CA ASN A 283 7.05 -14.52 -6.20
C ASN A 283 6.78 -15.44 -7.41
N PRO A 284 7.01 -15.00 -8.66
CA PRO A 284 6.69 -15.77 -9.86
C PRO A 284 7.52 -17.04 -10.00
N THR A 285 8.71 -17.10 -9.41
CA THR A 285 9.62 -18.25 -9.51
C THR A 285 9.16 -19.49 -8.72
N LEU A 286 8.17 -19.35 -7.83
CA LEU A 286 7.60 -20.43 -7.04
C LEU A 286 6.31 -21.02 -7.68
N GLY A 287 6.19 -21.00 -9.01
CA GLY A 287 5.02 -21.49 -9.72
C GLY A 287 3.84 -20.49 -9.74
N ASN A 288 4.07 -19.25 -9.35
CA ASN A 288 3.06 -18.21 -9.27
C ASN A 288 3.11 -17.20 -10.44
N GLU A 289 3.85 -17.49 -11.51
CA GLU A 289 3.91 -16.63 -12.69
C GLU A 289 2.51 -16.24 -13.19
N PHE A 290 1.58 -17.20 -13.21
CA PHE A 290 0.21 -16.97 -13.66
C PHE A 290 -0.52 -15.86 -12.88
N LYS A 291 -0.22 -15.68 -11.59
CA LYS A 291 -0.78 -14.58 -10.77
C LYS A 291 -0.25 -13.23 -11.24
N VAL A 292 1.07 -13.10 -11.34
CA VAL A 292 1.72 -11.86 -11.77
C VAL A 292 1.27 -11.48 -13.18
N VAL A 293 1.19 -12.46 -14.08
CA VAL A 293 0.64 -12.28 -15.44
C VAL A 293 -0.81 -11.80 -15.40
N ALA A 294 -1.67 -12.41 -14.57
CA ALA A 294 -3.07 -12.00 -14.41
C ALA A 294 -3.17 -10.54 -13.90
N TRP A 295 -2.35 -10.16 -12.92
CA TRP A 295 -2.32 -8.82 -12.37
C TRP A 295 -1.88 -7.76 -13.38
N ILE A 296 -0.81 -8.02 -14.14
CA ILE A 296 -0.35 -7.11 -15.21
C ILE A 296 -1.41 -6.99 -16.32
N ARG A 297 -2.10 -8.08 -16.69
CA ARG A 297 -3.20 -8.04 -17.67
C ARG A 297 -4.38 -7.23 -17.15
N THR A 298 -4.77 -7.42 -15.89
CA THR A 298 -5.82 -6.65 -15.23
C THR A 298 -5.48 -5.15 -15.22
N ALA A 299 -4.27 -4.83 -14.80
CA ALA A 299 -3.75 -3.46 -14.79
C ALA A 299 -3.71 -2.85 -16.19
N GLY A 300 -3.33 -3.63 -17.20
CA GLY A 300 -3.34 -3.21 -18.61
C GLY A 300 -4.74 -2.80 -19.10
N ILE A 301 -5.78 -3.59 -18.75
CA ILE A 301 -7.18 -3.22 -19.05
C ILE A 301 -7.54 -1.91 -18.36
N MET A 302 -7.25 -1.77 -17.07
CA MET A 302 -7.58 -0.56 -16.30
C MET A 302 -6.86 0.69 -16.81
N ALA A 303 -5.56 0.55 -17.14
CA ALA A 303 -4.73 1.63 -17.68
C ALA A 303 -4.96 1.91 -19.17
N GLN A 304 -5.67 1.01 -19.86
CA GLN A 304 -5.80 1.02 -21.33
C GLN A 304 -4.41 0.98 -22.01
N VAL A 305 -3.55 0.10 -21.54
CA VAL A 305 -2.20 -0.15 -22.06
C VAL A 305 -2.11 -1.62 -22.48
N ASP A 306 -1.67 -1.87 -23.71
CA ASP A 306 -1.34 -3.25 -24.13
C ASP A 306 -0.05 -3.69 -23.41
N PRO A 307 -0.13 -4.72 -22.54
CA PRO A 307 1.02 -5.14 -21.77
C PRO A 307 2.13 -5.77 -22.62
N VAL A 308 1.80 -6.30 -23.82
CA VAL A 308 2.80 -6.87 -24.74
C VAL A 308 3.52 -5.75 -25.47
N ALA A 309 2.76 -4.80 -26.04
CA ALA A 309 3.36 -3.64 -26.70
C ALA A 309 4.20 -2.78 -25.75
N GLY A 310 3.82 -2.72 -24.46
CA GLY A 310 4.59 -2.04 -23.42
C GLY A 310 5.82 -2.80 -22.89
N GLY A 311 6.02 -4.05 -23.34
CA GLY A 311 7.14 -4.89 -22.90
C GLY A 311 6.98 -5.48 -21.48
N TYR A 312 5.79 -5.40 -20.89
CA TYR A 312 5.49 -5.96 -19.57
C TYR A 312 5.17 -7.45 -19.59
N LEU A 313 4.68 -7.95 -20.73
CA LEU A 313 4.41 -9.37 -20.97
C LEU A 313 4.90 -9.74 -22.37
N VAL A 314 5.06 -11.05 -22.60
CA VAL A 314 5.26 -11.66 -23.92
C VAL A 314 4.21 -12.71 -24.15
N LYS A 315 4.02 -13.13 -25.43
CA LYS A 315 3.20 -14.28 -25.80
C LYS A 315 4.09 -15.34 -26.41
N ASP A 316 3.83 -16.60 -26.06
CA ASP A 316 4.43 -17.74 -26.73
C ASP A 316 3.74 -18.03 -28.09
N ALA A 317 4.18 -19.08 -28.77
CA ALA A 317 3.63 -19.49 -30.07
C ALA A 317 2.16 -19.97 -29.97
N GLN A 318 1.69 -20.35 -28.79
CA GLN A 318 0.32 -20.74 -28.49
C GLN A 318 -0.55 -19.56 -28.06
N GLY A 319 0.02 -18.36 -27.93
CA GLY A 319 -0.66 -17.13 -27.51
C GLY A 319 -0.83 -17.01 -26.00
N VAL A 320 -0.15 -17.87 -25.20
CA VAL A 320 -0.15 -17.79 -23.74
C VAL A 320 0.75 -16.66 -23.29
N TYR A 321 0.30 -15.91 -22.27
CA TYR A 321 1.06 -14.80 -21.71
C TYR A 321 2.08 -15.29 -20.69
N HIS A 322 3.29 -14.73 -20.78
CA HIS A 322 4.41 -14.97 -19.87
C HIS A 322 5.09 -13.67 -19.48
N LEU A 323 5.88 -13.70 -18.40
CA LEU A 323 6.80 -12.63 -18.07
C LEU A 323 7.96 -12.62 -19.07
N PRO A 324 8.42 -11.43 -19.54
CA PRO A 324 9.51 -11.34 -20.51
C PRO A 324 10.86 -11.64 -19.87
N PRO A 325 11.86 -12.14 -20.61
CA PRO A 325 13.24 -12.19 -20.17
C PRO A 325 13.83 -10.77 -20.21
N LEU A 326 13.97 -10.14 -19.05
CA LEU A 326 14.40 -8.74 -18.95
C LEU A 326 15.93 -8.58 -18.81
N ARG A 327 16.60 -9.62 -18.32
CA ARG A 327 18.05 -9.62 -18.09
C ARG A 327 18.70 -10.66 -18.98
N LYS A 328 19.67 -10.21 -19.79
CA LYS A 328 20.42 -11.12 -20.66
C LYS A 328 21.43 -11.92 -19.83
N LEU A 329 21.37 -13.24 -19.88
CA LEU A 329 22.37 -14.13 -19.32
C LEU A 329 23.60 -14.23 -20.24
N ALA A 330 24.75 -14.63 -19.70
CA ALA A 330 26.06 -14.54 -20.37
C ALA A 330 26.09 -15.18 -21.76
N ASP A 331 25.54 -16.37 -21.91
CA ASP A 331 25.45 -17.13 -23.16
C ASP A 331 24.01 -17.28 -23.68
N GLY A 332 23.07 -16.57 -23.07
CA GLY A 332 21.66 -16.61 -23.45
C GLY A 332 20.88 -17.81 -22.90
N PHE A 333 21.49 -18.59 -22.00
CA PHE A 333 20.82 -19.72 -21.37
C PHE A 333 19.82 -19.24 -20.31
N ASP A 334 18.55 -19.65 -20.42
CA ASP A 334 17.51 -19.30 -19.47
C ASP A 334 17.41 -20.37 -18.36
N LEU A 335 17.93 -20.03 -17.18
CA LEU A 335 17.95 -20.91 -16.01
C LEU A 335 16.61 -20.93 -15.23
N VAL A 336 15.74 -19.95 -15.42
CA VAL A 336 14.47 -19.84 -14.69
C VAL A 336 13.28 -20.36 -15.46
N GLY A 337 13.49 -20.81 -16.68
CA GLY A 337 12.47 -21.34 -17.57
C GLY A 337 11.96 -20.33 -18.59
N SER A 338 11.50 -20.89 -19.70
CA SER A 338 11.02 -20.13 -20.86
C SER A 338 9.92 -19.15 -20.47
N GLY A 339 10.01 -17.91 -20.93
CA GLY A 339 9.02 -16.86 -20.74
C GLY A 339 9.05 -16.17 -19.37
N ARG A 340 9.92 -16.56 -18.45
CA ARG A 340 10.04 -15.90 -17.14
C ARG A 340 11.08 -14.81 -17.16
N THR A 341 10.84 -13.75 -16.41
CA THR A 341 11.88 -12.75 -16.15
C THR A 341 12.90 -13.31 -15.16
N ASN A 342 14.17 -12.92 -15.32
CA ASN A 342 15.31 -13.41 -14.54
C ASN A 342 15.74 -12.42 -13.44
N LEU A 343 14.79 -11.85 -12.72
CA LEU A 343 15.01 -10.91 -11.60
C LEU A 343 14.91 -11.63 -10.24
N LEU A 344 15.61 -12.76 -10.08
CA LEU A 344 15.49 -13.65 -8.93
C LEU A 344 15.74 -12.97 -7.59
N ALA A 345 16.81 -12.18 -7.51
CA ALA A 345 17.18 -11.49 -6.27
C ALA A 345 16.18 -10.41 -5.91
N GLU A 346 15.77 -9.59 -6.87
CA GLU A 346 14.80 -8.50 -6.67
C GLU A 346 13.44 -9.03 -6.22
N TYR A 347 12.94 -10.12 -6.81
CA TYR A 347 11.69 -10.75 -6.36
C TYR A 347 11.78 -11.26 -4.93
N THR A 348 12.88 -11.96 -4.62
CA THR A 348 13.08 -12.55 -3.30
C THR A 348 13.18 -11.45 -2.24
N ILE A 349 13.99 -10.44 -2.49
CA ILE A 349 14.18 -9.32 -1.57
C ILE A 349 12.85 -8.59 -1.34
N HIS A 350 12.12 -8.25 -2.40
CA HIS A 350 10.85 -7.52 -2.25
C HIS A 350 9.82 -8.35 -1.48
N ASN A 351 9.65 -9.62 -1.80
CA ASN A 351 8.71 -10.50 -1.12
C ASN A 351 9.06 -10.73 0.36
N LEU A 352 10.35 -10.89 0.69
CA LEU A 352 10.80 -11.07 2.06
C LEU A 352 10.73 -9.76 2.87
N SER A 353 11.06 -8.63 2.25
CA SER A 353 11.06 -7.35 2.93
C SER A 353 9.66 -6.84 3.27
N ASP A 354 8.64 -7.24 2.49
CA ASP A 354 7.22 -6.95 2.75
C ASP A 354 6.62 -7.84 3.84
N GLY A 355 7.38 -8.82 4.35
CA GLY A 355 6.91 -9.84 5.30
C GLY A 355 6.71 -9.38 6.75
N ASP A 356 6.82 -8.07 7.08
CA ASP A 356 6.66 -7.56 8.44
C ASP A 356 5.25 -7.77 9.01
N PHE A 357 4.25 -7.94 8.15
CA PHE A 357 2.87 -8.22 8.54
C PHE A 357 2.74 -9.46 9.44
N THR A 358 3.67 -10.40 9.37
CA THR A 358 3.68 -11.61 10.21
C THR A 358 3.85 -11.29 11.71
N PHE A 359 4.51 -10.18 12.04
CA PHE A 359 4.61 -9.63 13.39
C PHE A 359 3.58 -8.52 13.63
N SER A 360 3.39 -7.63 12.66
CA SER A 360 2.61 -6.41 12.82
C SER A 360 1.09 -6.66 12.91
N ILE A 361 0.55 -7.74 12.31
CA ILE A 361 -0.88 -8.10 12.46
C ILE A 361 -1.20 -8.53 13.90
N PRO A 362 -0.52 -9.52 14.51
CA PRO A 362 -0.75 -9.85 15.91
C PRO A 362 -0.51 -8.66 16.85
N ALA A 363 0.51 -7.85 16.56
CA ALA A 363 0.77 -6.64 17.35
C ALA A 363 -0.36 -5.60 17.25
N ALA A 364 -1.05 -5.51 16.11
CA ALA A 364 -2.20 -4.62 15.93
C ALA A 364 -3.36 -5.01 16.83
N ASP A 365 -3.70 -6.30 16.90
CA ASP A 365 -4.77 -6.83 17.75
C ASP A 365 -4.47 -6.58 19.23
N ASP A 366 -3.28 -6.96 19.70
CA ASP A 366 -2.87 -6.78 21.09
C ASP A 366 -2.78 -5.30 21.49
N ALA A 367 -2.19 -4.46 20.64
CA ALA A 367 -2.11 -3.03 20.88
C ALA A 367 -3.48 -2.38 20.90
N GLY A 368 -4.39 -2.80 20.03
CA GLY A 368 -5.79 -2.36 20.03
C GLY A 368 -6.50 -2.68 21.33
N ALA A 369 -6.35 -3.91 21.84
CA ALA A 369 -6.91 -4.34 23.12
C ALA A 369 -6.32 -3.56 24.30
N LEU A 370 -5.00 -3.31 24.31
CA LEU A 370 -4.33 -2.51 25.34
C LEU A 370 -4.82 -1.07 25.35
N LEU A 371 -4.98 -0.43 24.19
CA LEU A 371 -5.53 0.93 24.11
C LEU A 371 -6.99 0.98 24.55
N ALA A 372 -7.81 0.02 24.13
CA ALA A 372 -9.21 -0.08 24.56
C ALA A 372 -9.33 -0.18 26.10
N LYS A 373 -8.44 -0.98 26.73
CA LYS A 373 -8.36 -1.12 28.20
C LYS A 373 -7.96 0.18 28.90
N LEU A 374 -7.08 0.97 28.31
CA LEU A 374 -6.56 2.21 28.90
C LEU A 374 -7.39 3.45 28.53
N ALA A 375 -8.23 3.39 27.52
CA ALA A 375 -9.00 4.53 27.04
C ALA A 375 -9.78 5.29 28.14
N PRO A 376 -10.44 4.62 29.14
CA PRO A 376 -11.14 5.31 30.21
C PRO A 376 -10.24 6.19 31.07
N ASP A 377 -8.97 5.81 31.27
CA ASP A 377 -7.98 6.60 32.03
C ASP A 377 -7.68 7.96 31.37
N TYR A 378 -7.97 8.06 30.07
CA TYR A 378 -7.75 9.26 29.24
C TYR A 378 -9.05 9.97 28.84
N GLY A 379 -10.19 9.50 29.35
CA GLY A 379 -11.53 10.08 29.10
C GLY A 379 -12.17 9.64 27.78
N PHE A 380 -11.78 8.48 27.25
CA PHE A 380 -12.36 7.89 26.05
C PHE A 380 -13.03 6.54 26.34
N SER A 381 -13.99 6.19 25.50
CA SER A 381 -14.58 4.87 25.44
C SER A 381 -14.56 4.36 24.00
N THR A 382 -14.38 3.07 23.80
CA THR A 382 -14.47 2.45 22.46
C THR A 382 -15.84 2.62 21.79
N LEU A 383 -16.86 3.01 22.56
CA LEU A 383 -18.21 3.32 22.07
C LEU A 383 -18.35 4.77 21.62
N ASP A 384 -17.39 5.63 21.91
CA ASP A 384 -17.43 7.03 21.52
C ASP A 384 -17.16 7.19 20.04
N ALA A 385 -17.94 8.02 19.36
CA ALA A 385 -17.78 8.30 17.93
C ALA A 385 -16.40 8.89 17.57
N ASN A 386 -15.70 9.47 18.54
CA ASN A 386 -14.39 10.11 18.37
C ASN A 386 -13.23 9.27 18.95
N TYR A 387 -13.47 8.04 19.41
CA TYR A 387 -12.42 7.17 19.95
C TYR A 387 -11.28 6.97 18.95
N ASN A 388 -11.61 6.60 17.72
CA ASN A 388 -10.58 6.38 16.70
C ASN A 388 -9.89 7.68 16.29
N THR A 389 -10.65 8.74 16.03
CA THR A 389 -10.13 10.00 15.48
C THR A 389 -9.33 10.82 16.47
N ASN A 390 -9.62 10.73 17.79
CA ASN A 390 -9.01 11.57 18.80
C ASN A 390 -8.08 10.81 19.77
N PHE A 391 -8.15 9.46 19.81
CA PHE A 391 -7.31 8.67 20.70
C PHE A 391 -6.54 7.57 19.96
N ARG A 392 -7.22 6.51 19.43
CA ARG A 392 -6.55 5.35 18.84
C ARG A 392 -5.59 5.72 17.71
N ASN A 393 -6.08 6.41 16.70
CA ASN A 393 -5.30 6.74 15.51
C ASN A 393 -4.16 7.73 15.79
N PRO A 394 -4.35 8.82 16.59
CA PRO A 394 -3.24 9.66 17.02
C PRO A 394 -2.19 8.91 17.83
N VAL A 395 -2.58 8.01 18.74
CA VAL A 395 -1.63 7.21 19.52
C VAL A 395 -0.82 6.31 18.60
N PHE A 396 -1.47 5.53 17.72
CA PHE A 396 -0.77 4.64 16.79
C PHE A 396 0.17 5.39 15.84
N ALA A 397 -0.24 6.53 15.31
CA ALA A 397 0.60 7.36 14.46
C ALA A 397 1.88 7.82 15.17
N ASN A 398 1.84 8.06 16.49
CA ASN A 398 2.98 8.55 17.25
C ASN A 398 3.85 7.45 17.90
N ILE A 399 3.26 6.29 18.28
CA ILE A 399 4.00 5.20 18.95
C ILE A 399 4.18 3.98 18.03
N SER A 400 3.25 3.67 17.19
CA SER A 400 2.99 2.42 16.44
C SER A 400 2.46 1.26 17.29
N GLN A 401 1.82 0.31 16.60
CA GLN A 401 1.23 -0.88 17.20
C GLN A 401 2.31 -1.79 17.83
N GLU A 402 3.37 -2.02 17.11
CA GLU A 402 4.50 -2.86 17.51
C GLU A 402 5.21 -2.30 18.75
N ARG A 403 5.45 -0.97 18.79
CA ARG A 403 6.08 -0.35 19.94
C ARG A 403 5.21 -0.40 21.18
N ILE A 404 3.89 -0.27 21.05
CA ILE A 404 2.96 -0.45 22.18
C ILE A 404 3.13 -1.84 22.79
N LEU A 405 3.18 -2.88 21.96
CA LEU A 405 3.38 -4.25 22.41
C LEU A 405 4.75 -4.42 23.09
N ILE A 406 5.81 -3.86 22.51
CA ILE A 406 7.17 -3.91 23.06
C ILE A 406 7.23 -3.18 24.43
N VAL A 407 6.65 -2.00 24.54
CA VAL A 407 6.62 -1.22 25.82
C VAL A 407 5.84 -1.99 26.87
N TYR A 408 4.69 -2.56 26.50
CA TYR A 408 3.90 -3.38 27.40
C TYR A 408 4.66 -4.66 27.81
N GLY A 409 5.29 -5.35 26.89
CA GLY A 409 6.07 -6.57 27.17
C GLY A 409 7.24 -6.34 28.14
N ASN A 410 7.86 -5.17 28.07
CA ASN A 410 9.01 -4.82 28.91
C ASN A 410 8.63 -4.27 30.29
N GLY A 411 7.50 -3.58 30.44
CA GLY A 411 7.16 -2.88 31.68
C GLY A 411 5.67 -2.83 32.02
N GLY A 412 4.86 -3.63 31.36
CA GLY A 412 3.43 -3.78 31.63
C GLY A 412 2.64 -2.50 31.39
N LEU A 413 1.43 -2.45 31.98
CA LEU A 413 0.53 -1.31 31.84
C LEU A 413 1.12 -0.01 32.42
N ALA A 414 2.00 -0.10 33.44
CA ALA A 414 2.63 1.09 34.04
C ALA A 414 3.54 1.81 33.03
N ALA A 415 4.38 1.06 32.31
CA ALA A 415 5.24 1.62 31.26
C ALA A 415 4.42 2.19 30.09
N LEU A 416 3.36 1.49 29.68
CA LEU A 416 2.50 1.97 28.62
C LEU A 416 1.74 3.25 29.01
N ARG A 417 1.24 3.36 30.24
CA ARG A 417 0.66 4.62 30.76
C ARG A 417 1.67 5.76 30.72
N ALA A 418 2.91 5.55 31.16
CA ALA A 418 3.94 6.59 31.11
C ALA A 418 4.20 7.10 29.69
N GLU A 419 4.19 6.20 28.68
CA GLU A 419 4.32 6.59 27.28
C GLU A 419 3.11 7.41 26.81
N LEU A 420 1.88 6.98 27.15
CA LEU A 420 0.65 7.70 26.80
C LEU A 420 0.58 9.07 27.50
N ASP A 421 0.96 9.17 28.77
CA ASP A 421 1.03 10.44 29.51
C ASP A 421 2.01 11.41 28.85
N SER A 422 3.15 10.90 28.37
CA SER A 422 4.11 11.68 27.60
C SER A 422 3.54 12.21 26.29
N LEU A 423 2.74 11.40 25.56
CA LEU A 423 2.04 11.85 24.36
C LEU A 423 1.00 12.92 24.67
N ARG A 424 0.19 12.71 25.74
CA ARG A 424 -0.83 13.68 26.17
C ARG A 424 -0.20 15.02 26.58
N ALA A 425 0.92 14.99 27.32
CA ALA A 425 1.66 16.20 27.69
C ALA A 425 2.14 16.99 26.46
N ARG A 426 2.48 16.29 25.39
CA ARG A 426 2.87 16.88 24.09
C ARG A 426 1.67 17.20 23.19
N ARG A 427 0.43 17.04 23.66
CA ARG A 427 -0.81 17.28 22.91
C ARG A 427 -0.86 16.50 21.59
N ARG A 428 -0.49 15.20 21.62
CA ARG A 428 -0.51 14.33 20.46
C ARG A 428 -1.85 13.59 20.28
N PHE A 429 -2.67 13.60 21.30
CA PHE A 429 -4.09 13.19 21.31
C PHE A 429 -4.86 13.95 22.37
#